data_b1837107b0712a6f96959676e1f5c9ae
#
_entry.id   b1837107b0712a6f96959676e1f5c9ae
#
_cell.length_a   1.000
_cell.length_b   1.000
_cell.length_c   1.000
_cell.angle_alpha   90.00
_cell.angle_beta   90.00
_cell.angle_gamma   90.00
#
_symmetry.space_group_name_H-M   'P 1'
#
loop_
_entity.id
_entity.type
_entity.pdbx_description
1 polymer ?
#
loop_
_entity_poly.entity_id
_entity_poly.type
_entity_poly.pdbx_seq_one_letter_code
_entity_poly.pdbx_strand_id
1 'polypeptide(L)'
;SMGAQVVARAWTDSEFKARLLEDANAASAELGIDAGHIPIRAVENTDDVHNVIVCTLCSCYPRLLIGLPPDWYKSRAYRSRTIKEPRAVLSEFGTDLPKDIEVRVHDSTADLRYMVLPKRPDGTDGWDEEALQGLITRDSMIGVSLPKSPD
;
A
#
# COMPACT_ATOMS: atom_id res chain seq x y z
N SER A 1 0.52 11.62 6.48
CA SER A 1 1.50 10.61 6.90
C SER A 1 2.69 10.57 5.95
N MET A 2 3.74 9.93 6.39
CA MET A 2 4.95 9.79 5.57
C MET A 2 4.70 8.92 4.34
N GLY A 3 3.96 7.84 4.49
CA GLY A 3 3.59 6.99 3.36
C GLY A 3 2.76 7.72 2.33
N ALA A 4 1.84 8.57 2.78
CA ALA A 4 1.02 9.36 1.86
C ALA A 4 1.87 10.33 1.04
N GLN A 5 2.92 10.91 1.62
CA GLN A 5 3.85 11.76 0.89
C GLN A 5 4.57 10.99 -0.21
N VAL A 6 5.02 9.78 0.10
CA VAL A 6 5.72 8.91 -0.86
C VAL A 6 4.79 8.53 -2.01
N VAL A 7 3.57 8.11 -1.69
CA VAL A 7 2.58 7.71 -2.70
C VAL A 7 2.20 8.90 -3.59
N ALA A 8 1.95 10.07 -3.00
CA ALA A 8 1.58 11.26 -3.76
C ALA A 8 2.70 11.67 -4.73
N ARG A 9 3.95 11.61 -4.31
CA ARG A 9 5.09 11.89 -5.19
C ARG A 9 5.15 10.87 -6.34
N ALA A 10 4.93 9.60 -6.04
CA ALA A 10 4.93 8.56 -7.08
C ALA A 10 3.82 8.78 -8.11
N TRP A 11 2.68 9.31 -7.68
CA TRP A 11 1.56 9.60 -8.58
C TRP A 11 1.83 10.78 -9.53
N THR A 12 2.72 11.70 -9.14
CA THR A 12 3.01 12.91 -9.93
C THR A 12 4.35 12.88 -10.63
N ASP A 13 5.20 11.91 -10.32
CA ASP A 13 6.57 11.83 -10.83
C ASP A 13 6.89 10.36 -11.16
N SER A 14 6.86 10.05 -12.47
CA SER A 14 7.06 8.67 -12.93
C SER A 14 8.49 8.16 -12.70
N GLU A 15 9.47 9.05 -12.69
CA GLU A 15 10.86 8.65 -12.41
C GLU A 15 11.01 8.30 -10.93
N PHE A 16 10.41 9.08 -10.05
CA PHE A 16 10.38 8.76 -8.63
C PHE A 16 9.65 7.43 -8.39
N LYS A 17 8.52 7.21 -9.06
CA LYS A 17 7.78 5.95 -8.94
C LYS A 17 8.67 4.75 -9.31
N ALA A 18 9.44 4.86 -10.39
CA ALA A 18 10.33 3.77 -10.79
C ALA A 18 11.36 3.47 -9.69
N ARG A 19 11.93 4.50 -9.07
CA ARG A 19 12.89 4.33 -7.97
C ARG A 19 12.23 3.75 -6.72
N LEU A 20 11.00 4.18 -6.42
CA LEU A 20 10.23 3.65 -5.31
C LEU A 20 9.98 2.15 -5.45
N LEU A 21 9.62 1.70 -6.64
CA LEU A 21 9.35 0.29 -6.89
C LEU A 21 10.62 -0.56 -6.86
N GLU A 22 11.78 0.05 -7.08
CA GLU A 22 13.07 -0.63 -7.01
C GLU A 22 13.58 -0.72 -5.57
N ASP A 23 13.51 0.39 -4.82
CA ASP A 23 14.02 0.47 -3.44
C ASP A 23 13.23 1.57 -2.69
N ALA A 24 12.24 1.13 -1.92
CA ALA A 24 11.38 2.08 -1.21
C ALA A 24 12.11 2.83 -0.10
N ASN A 25 13.10 2.21 0.55
CA ASN A 25 13.88 2.88 1.59
C ASN A 25 14.69 4.03 0.99
N ALA A 26 15.39 3.79 -0.11
CA ALA A 26 16.20 4.81 -0.77
C ALA A 26 15.32 5.94 -1.33
N ALA A 27 14.20 5.59 -1.96
CA ALA A 27 13.28 6.59 -2.51
C ALA A 27 12.69 7.47 -1.40
N SER A 28 12.30 6.87 -0.27
CA SER A 28 11.78 7.62 0.88
C SER A 28 12.82 8.61 1.41
N ALA A 29 14.09 8.21 1.42
CA ALA A 29 15.18 9.08 1.88
C ALA A 29 15.32 10.34 1.00
N GLU A 30 14.96 10.28 -0.27
CA GLU A 30 14.95 11.46 -1.16
C GLU A 30 13.97 12.53 -0.66
N LEU A 31 12.94 12.14 0.08
CA LEU A 31 11.96 13.05 0.67
C LEU A 31 12.29 13.40 2.12
N GLY A 32 13.47 13.01 2.60
CA GLY A 32 13.86 13.24 3.99
C GLY A 32 13.20 12.29 4.98
N ILE A 33 12.68 11.17 4.51
CA ILE A 33 11.97 10.20 5.34
C ILE A 33 12.90 9.00 5.60
N ASP A 34 13.12 8.70 6.88
CA ASP A 34 13.89 7.52 7.30
C ASP A 34 12.93 6.34 7.42
N ALA A 35 13.03 5.41 6.47
CA ALA A 35 12.21 4.20 6.45
C ALA A 35 12.86 3.03 7.20
N GLY A 36 14.00 3.26 7.84
CA GLY A 36 14.70 2.24 8.63
C GLY A 36 15.61 1.34 7.80
N HIS A 37 16.09 0.28 8.45
CA HIS A 37 17.08 -0.63 7.86
C HIS A 37 16.47 -1.88 7.23
N ILE A 38 15.22 -2.20 7.58
CA ILE A 38 14.56 -3.38 7.01
C ILE A 38 14.07 -3.02 5.61
N PRO A 39 14.47 -3.77 4.57
CA PRO A 39 14.02 -3.47 3.22
C PRO A 39 12.50 -3.43 3.10
N ILE A 40 12.01 -2.43 2.40
CA ILE A 40 10.58 -2.28 2.08
C ILE A 40 10.45 -2.34 0.56
N ARG A 41 9.54 -3.18 0.10
CA ARG A 41 9.21 -3.28 -1.32
C ARG A 41 7.82 -2.70 -1.54
N ALA A 42 7.73 -1.70 -2.41
CA ALA A 42 6.45 -1.18 -2.85
C ALA A 42 5.93 -2.06 -4.00
N VAL A 43 4.65 -2.40 -3.94
CA VAL A 43 3.99 -3.19 -4.98
C VAL A 43 2.87 -2.37 -5.57
N GLU A 44 2.86 -2.24 -6.90
CA GLU A 44 2.01 -1.29 -7.60
C GLU A 44 0.66 -1.90 -7.99
N ASN A 45 -0.44 -1.25 -7.60
CA ASN A 45 -1.76 -1.56 -8.13
C ASN A 45 -1.91 -0.92 -9.50
N THR A 46 -2.43 -1.70 -10.44
CA THR A 46 -2.67 -1.28 -11.82
C THR A 46 -4.11 -1.62 -12.20
N ASP A 47 -4.46 -1.41 -13.47
CA ASP A 47 -5.78 -1.81 -13.98
C ASP A 47 -5.96 -3.33 -13.95
N ASP A 48 -4.87 -4.10 -13.93
CA ASP A 48 -4.90 -5.56 -14.04
C ASP A 48 -4.56 -6.28 -12.74
N VAL A 49 -3.95 -5.58 -11.77
CA VAL A 49 -3.40 -6.19 -10.55
C VAL A 49 -3.77 -5.37 -9.34
N HIS A 50 -4.26 -6.04 -8.31
CA HIS A 50 -4.49 -5.45 -6.99
C HIS A 50 -3.67 -6.22 -5.95
N ASN A 51 -2.88 -5.50 -5.16
CA ASN A 51 -2.01 -6.08 -4.15
C ASN A 51 -2.59 -5.87 -2.75
N VAL A 52 -2.36 -6.84 -1.87
CA VAL A 52 -2.69 -6.72 -0.45
C VAL A 52 -1.54 -7.31 0.36
N ILE A 53 -1.23 -6.68 1.48
CA ILE A 53 -0.15 -7.15 2.35
C ILE A 53 -0.68 -7.83 3.60
N VAL A 54 0.09 -8.78 4.12
CA VAL A 54 -0.23 -9.54 5.32
C VAL A 54 1.09 -9.95 5.97
N CYS A 55 1.06 -10.35 7.23
CA CYS A 55 2.14 -11.11 7.85
C CYS A 55 1.56 -12.35 8.48
N THR A 56 1.86 -13.52 7.92
CA THR A 56 1.29 -14.79 8.39
C THR A 56 1.94 -15.28 9.67
N LEU A 57 3.18 -14.88 9.95
CA LEU A 57 3.92 -15.35 11.12
C LEU A 57 3.74 -14.46 12.34
N CYS A 58 3.58 -13.16 12.15
CA CYS A 58 3.50 -12.20 13.25
C CYS A 58 2.74 -10.94 12.82
N SER A 59 3.35 -9.77 12.99
CA SER A 59 2.73 -8.50 12.63
C SER A 59 3.71 -7.58 11.91
N CYS A 60 4.59 -8.14 11.08
CA CYS A 60 5.58 -7.38 10.34
C CYS A 60 4.93 -6.39 9.38
N TYR A 61 5.38 -5.13 9.42
CA TYR A 61 4.67 -4.01 8.85
C TYR A 61 5.66 -2.86 8.62
N PRO A 62 5.54 -2.08 7.55
CA PRO A 62 6.46 -0.96 7.31
C PRO A 62 6.10 0.26 8.18
N ARG A 63 6.31 0.14 9.49
CA ARG A 63 5.84 1.09 10.50
C ARG A 63 6.37 2.52 10.32
N LEU A 64 7.60 2.66 9.86
CA LEU A 64 8.20 3.98 9.70
C LEU A 64 7.61 4.76 8.52
N LEU A 65 6.94 4.08 7.59
CA LEU A 65 6.26 4.73 6.47
C LEU A 65 4.76 4.91 6.71
N ILE A 66 4.07 3.86 7.15
CA ILE A 66 2.61 3.90 7.23
C ILE A 66 2.06 3.83 8.66
N GLY A 67 2.93 4.05 9.63
CA GLY A 67 2.53 4.16 11.03
C GLY A 67 2.29 2.82 11.71
N LEU A 68 1.50 2.84 12.78
CA LEU A 68 1.21 1.62 13.53
C LEU A 68 0.22 0.74 12.78
N PRO A 69 0.40 -0.59 12.82
CA PRO A 69 -0.59 -1.48 12.20
C PRO A 69 -1.91 -1.43 12.97
N PRO A 70 -3.04 -1.54 12.26
CA PRO A 70 -4.33 -1.67 12.93
C PRO A 70 -4.42 -3.02 13.65
N ASP A 71 -5.28 -3.09 14.68
CA ASP A 71 -5.42 -4.31 15.45
C ASP A 71 -5.84 -5.52 14.61
N TRP A 72 -6.74 -5.31 13.65
CA TRP A 72 -7.19 -6.41 12.79
C TRP A 72 -6.08 -7.00 11.93
N TYR A 73 -5.03 -6.21 11.62
CA TYR A 73 -3.88 -6.70 10.84
C TYR A 73 -3.16 -7.83 11.57
N LYS A 74 -3.16 -7.78 12.90
CA LYS A 74 -2.51 -8.77 13.75
C LYS A 74 -3.40 -9.98 14.06
N SER A 75 -4.69 -9.89 13.75
CA SER A 75 -5.64 -10.95 14.08
C SER A 75 -5.35 -12.24 13.30
N ARG A 76 -5.63 -13.38 13.92
CA ARG A 76 -5.50 -14.68 13.26
C ARG A 76 -6.39 -14.77 12.03
N ALA A 77 -7.60 -14.23 12.14
CA ALA A 77 -8.56 -14.27 11.04
C ALA A 77 -8.01 -13.57 9.81
N TYR A 78 -7.52 -12.35 9.95
CA TYR A 78 -6.94 -11.62 8.82
C TYR A 78 -5.72 -12.35 8.25
N ARG A 79 -4.82 -12.80 9.13
CA ARG A 79 -3.56 -13.43 8.73
C ARG A 79 -3.77 -14.74 7.95
N SER A 80 -4.76 -15.54 8.33
CA SER A 80 -5.04 -16.80 7.63
C SER A 80 -5.99 -16.63 6.46
N ARG A 81 -7.05 -15.85 6.62
CA ARG A 81 -8.07 -15.70 5.58
C ARG A 81 -7.57 -14.92 4.37
N THR A 82 -6.69 -13.94 4.58
CA THR A 82 -6.14 -13.14 3.47
C THR A 82 -5.37 -14.01 2.48
N ILE A 83 -4.68 -15.04 2.96
CA ILE A 83 -4.00 -16.00 2.09
C ILE A 83 -4.99 -16.91 1.37
N LYS A 84 -6.00 -17.42 2.08
CA LYS A 84 -6.92 -18.44 1.55
C LYS A 84 -8.02 -17.85 0.68
N GLU A 85 -8.55 -16.69 1.06
CA GLU A 85 -9.71 -16.08 0.42
C GLU A 85 -9.59 -14.56 0.37
N PRO A 86 -8.57 -14.04 -0.35
CA PRO A 86 -8.30 -12.60 -0.32
C PRO A 86 -9.47 -11.76 -0.83
N ARG A 87 -10.19 -12.21 -1.86
CA ARG A 87 -11.32 -11.44 -2.40
C ARG A 87 -12.46 -11.32 -1.40
N ALA A 88 -12.72 -12.38 -0.62
CA ALA A 88 -13.75 -12.34 0.42
C ALA A 88 -13.36 -11.35 1.53
N VAL A 89 -12.09 -11.35 1.94
CA VAL A 89 -11.59 -10.41 2.92
C VAL A 89 -11.72 -8.97 2.41
N LEU A 90 -11.31 -8.71 1.17
CA LEU A 90 -11.42 -7.39 0.57
C LEU A 90 -12.87 -6.92 0.51
N SER A 91 -13.79 -7.82 0.16
CA SER A 91 -15.22 -7.48 0.13
C SER A 91 -15.75 -7.07 1.50
N GLU A 92 -15.27 -7.70 2.56
CA GLU A 92 -15.65 -7.33 3.93
C GLU A 92 -15.16 -5.93 4.31
N PHE A 93 -14.10 -5.45 3.68
CA PHE A 93 -13.63 -4.06 3.83
C PHE A 93 -14.34 -3.09 2.88
N GLY A 94 -15.29 -3.59 2.08
CA GLY A 94 -16.01 -2.77 1.11
C GLY A 94 -15.33 -2.66 -0.25
N THR A 95 -14.33 -3.51 -0.52
CA THR A 95 -13.56 -3.48 -1.76
C THR A 95 -13.94 -4.67 -2.62
N ASP A 96 -14.80 -4.44 -3.60
CA ASP A 96 -15.24 -5.46 -4.56
C ASP A 96 -14.55 -5.20 -5.89
N LEU A 97 -13.68 -6.11 -6.29
CA LEU A 97 -12.88 -5.98 -7.50
C LEU A 97 -13.49 -6.77 -8.66
N PRO A 98 -13.37 -6.25 -9.90
CA PRO A 98 -13.75 -7.05 -11.08
C PRO A 98 -13.01 -8.38 -11.11
N LYS A 99 -13.64 -9.40 -11.68
CA LYS A 99 -13.08 -10.76 -11.70
C LYS A 99 -11.81 -10.87 -12.53
N ASP A 100 -11.61 -9.98 -13.49
CA ASP A 100 -10.44 -9.99 -14.37
C ASP A 100 -9.21 -9.32 -13.74
N ILE A 101 -9.37 -8.70 -12.56
CA ILE A 101 -8.24 -8.17 -11.82
C ILE A 101 -7.59 -9.27 -11.01
N GLU A 102 -6.29 -9.47 -11.19
CA GLU A 102 -5.52 -10.43 -10.39
C GLU A 102 -5.29 -9.86 -9.00
N VAL A 103 -5.54 -10.64 -7.96
CA VAL A 103 -5.24 -10.27 -6.58
C VAL A 103 -3.96 -10.98 -6.15
N ARG A 104 -2.97 -10.20 -5.72
CA ARG A 104 -1.70 -10.73 -5.24
C ARG A 104 -1.55 -10.42 -3.76
N VAL A 105 -1.24 -11.45 -2.97
CA VAL A 105 -1.03 -11.34 -1.53
C VAL A 105 0.47 -11.40 -1.25
N HIS A 106 0.98 -10.41 -0.51
CA HIS A 106 2.39 -10.32 -0.17
C HIS A 106 2.57 -10.50 1.34
N ASP A 107 3.36 -11.49 1.71
CA ASP A 107 3.59 -11.87 3.10
C ASP A 107 4.85 -11.17 3.62
N SER A 108 4.67 -10.14 4.42
CA SER A 108 5.78 -9.43 5.06
C SER A 108 6.47 -10.33 6.08
N THR A 109 7.78 -10.21 6.18
CA THR A 109 8.58 -10.98 7.12
C THR A 109 9.46 -10.04 7.94
N ALA A 110 10.23 -10.60 8.86
CA ALA A 110 11.20 -9.81 9.64
C ALA A 110 12.26 -9.15 8.74
N ASP A 111 12.56 -9.77 7.60
CA ASP A 111 13.64 -9.34 6.70
C ASP A 111 13.17 -8.53 5.51
N LEU A 112 11.88 -8.54 5.20
CA LEU A 112 11.31 -7.82 4.06
C LEU A 112 9.88 -7.40 4.36
N ARG A 113 9.62 -6.11 4.28
CA ARG A 113 8.28 -5.56 4.46
C ARG A 113 7.73 -5.10 3.11
N TYR A 114 6.42 -5.10 2.99
CA TYR A 114 5.75 -4.64 1.78
C TYR A 114 4.86 -3.45 2.09
N MET A 115 4.70 -2.56 1.11
CA MET A 115 3.65 -1.56 1.12
C MET A 115 2.98 -1.55 -0.25
N VAL A 116 1.69 -1.26 -0.28
CA VAL A 116 0.98 -1.12 -1.55
C VAL A 116 1.11 0.32 -2.03
N LEU A 117 1.47 0.47 -3.31
CA LEU A 117 1.33 1.73 -4.02
C LEU A 117 -0.04 1.71 -4.69
N PRO A 118 -1.04 2.38 -4.10
CA PRO A 118 -2.38 2.33 -4.66
C PRO A 118 -2.45 3.08 -6.00
N LYS A 119 -3.43 2.72 -6.80
CA LYS A 119 -3.64 3.38 -8.09
C LYS A 119 -4.21 4.77 -7.86
N ARG A 120 -3.69 5.75 -8.59
CA ARG A 120 -4.19 7.14 -8.51
C ARG A 120 -5.66 7.18 -8.93
N PRO A 121 -6.55 7.77 -8.13
CA PRO A 121 -7.95 7.89 -8.51
C PRO A 121 -8.17 8.74 -9.77
N ASP A 122 -9.13 8.34 -10.59
CA ASP A 122 -9.56 9.15 -11.73
C ASP A 122 -10.12 10.48 -11.24
N GLY A 123 -10.03 11.51 -12.07
CA GLY A 123 -10.56 12.81 -11.74
C GLY A 123 -9.64 13.69 -10.91
N THR A 124 -8.38 13.31 -10.78
CA THR A 124 -7.40 14.07 -10.00
C THR A 124 -6.34 14.75 -10.87
N ASP A 125 -6.58 14.86 -12.18
CA ASP A 125 -5.63 15.50 -13.09
C ASP A 125 -5.36 16.93 -12.63
N GLY A 126 -4.07 17.29 -12.57
CA GLY A 126 -3.65 18.62 -12.16
C GLY A 126 -3.61 18.84 -10.64
N TRP A 127 -4.01 17.86 -9.85
CA TRP A 127 -3.93 17.99 -8.38
C TRP A 127 -2.46 17.96 -7.95
N ASP A 128 -2.12 18.84 -6.98
CA ASP A 128 -0.79 18.83 -6.40
C ASP A 128 -0.63 17.70 -5.37
N GLU A 129 0.62 17.49 -4.93
CA GLU A 129 0.90 16.42 -3.99
C GLU A 129 0.16 16.56 -2.66
N GLU A 130 0.01 17.78 -2.16
CA GLU A 130 -0.68 18.02 -0.90
C GLU A 130 -2.14 17.61 -0.98
N ALA A 131 -2.81 17.99 -2.06
CA ALA A 131 -4.21 17.63 -2.27
C ALA A 131 -4.36 16.11 -2.44
N LEU A 132 -3.45 15.47 -3.17
CA LEU A 132 -3.46 14.02 -3.37
C LEU A 132 -3.27 13.25 -2.08
N GLN A 133 -2.45 13.75 -1.16
CA GLN A 133 -2.24 13.09 0.14
C GLN A 133 -3.55 12.88 0.91
N GLY A 134 -4.51 13.77 0.75
CA GLY A 134 -5.81 13.66 1.41
C GLY A 134 -6.62 12.46 0.97
N LEU A 135 -6.31 11.88 -0.18
CA LEU A 135 -7.00 10.70 -0.71
C LEU A 135 -6.34 9.38 -0.29
N ILE A 136 -5.12 9.43 0.23
CA ILE A 136 -4.34 8.24 0.54
C ILE A 136 -4.54 7.87 1.99
N THR A 137 -4.98 6.63 2.24
CA THR A 137 -5.25 6.13 3.58
C THR A 137 -4.28 5.01 3.93
N ARG A 138 -4.12 4.75 5.23
CA ARG A 138 -3.37 3.60 5.71
C ARG A 138 -3.90 2.31 5.06
N ASP A 139 -5.21 2.14 5.04
CA ASP A 139 -5.84 0.94 4.50
C ASP A 139 -5.59 0.79 3.00
N SER A 140 -5.48 1.89 2.25
CA SER A 140 -5.12 1.79 0.83
C SER A 140 -3.67 1.36 0.64
N MET A 141 -2.77 1.68 1.58
CA MET A 141 -1.37 1.26 1.54
C MET A 141 -1.17 -0.17 2.08
N ILE A 142 -2.15 -0.71 2.80
CA ILE A 142 -2.21 -2.14 3.14
C ILE A 142 -2.81 -2.93 1.98
N GLY A 143 -3.69 -2.31 1.22
CA GLY A 143 -4.34 -2.90 0.06
C GLY A 143 -5.76 -3.39 0.31
N VAL A 144 -6.31 -3.21 1.53
CA VAL A 144 -7.68 -3.65 1.83
C VAL A 144 -8.73 -2.68 1.35
N SER A 145 -8.34 -1.46 1.00
CA SER A 145 -9.26 -0.48 0.41
C SER A 145 -8.60 0.28 -0.74
N LEU A 146 -9.40 0.96 -1.51
CA LEU A 146 -8.92 1.89 -2.53
C LEU A 146 -8.71 3.26 -1.88
N PRO A 147 -7.94 4.16 -2.51
CA PRO A 147 -7.86 5.55 -2.06
C PRO A 147 -9.26 6.18 -2.07
N LYS A 148 -9.42 7.26 -1.32
CA LYS A 148 -10.68 7.99 -1.30
C LYS A 148 -10.99 8.56 -2.69
N SER A 149 -12.27 8.66 -3.01
CA SER A 149 -12.72 9.33 -4.23
C SER A 149 -12.47 10.82 -4.12
N PRO A 150 -12.11 11.51 -5.22
CA PRO A 150 -11.95 12.96 -5.20
C PRO A 150 -13.27 13.72 -5.02
N ASP A 151 -14.40 13.04 -5.15
CA ASP A 151 -15.75 13.64 -5.02
C ASP A 151 -16.22 13.72 -3.57
#